data_ecadc9efe51981dd425fedb46e688221
#
_entry.id   ecadc9efe51981dd425fedb46e688221
#
_cell.length_a   1.000
_cell.length_b   1.000
_cell.length_c   1.000
_cell.angle_alpha   90.00
_cell.angle_beta   90.00
_cell.angle_gamma   90.00
#
_symmetry.space_group_name_H-M   'P 1'
#
loop_
_entity.id
_entity.type
_entity.pdbx_description
1 polymer ?
#
loop_
_entity_poly.entity_id
_entity_poly.type
_entity_poly.pdbx_seq_one_letter_code
_entity_poly.pdbx_strand_id
1 'polypeptide(L)'
;GEGINFLGYRPEKDWKTFLIHKGFHLAHNFDPVRWDRSGNESILVACKEGVHLLYPGGKNQWTARQMTEKGAGEVRLGKLPNGKRFITSIEPMHGNEVVINPEAKSGLWSQNRVVIDNGLSQGHALVTGDFLGLGYDQVVAGWRQKTGEDKKVGIRLYVPSNKEGSEWKQHAVIDDNTMACEDMKAADLDGDGDLDLVAAGRATKNVVIYWNKTIAGPK
;
A
#
# COMPACT_ATOMS: atom_id res chain seq x y z
N GLY A 1 3.28 -10.50 -23.63
CA GLY A 1 4.21 -11.48 -23.06
C GLY A 1 3.46 -12.49 -22.22
N GLU A 2 4.17 -13.50 -21.72
CA GLU A 2 3.57 -14.59 -20.92
C GLU A 2 3.30 -14.20 -19.45
N GLY A 3 3.57 -12.94 -19.06
CA GLY A 3 3.47 -12.46 -17.70
C GLY A 3 4.69 -12.80 -16.85
N ILE A 4 4.63 -12.42 -15.58
CA ILE A 4 5.70 -12.68 -14.60
C ILE A 4 5.43 -13.94 -13.79
N ASN A 5 6.49 -14.49 -13.20
CA ASN A 5 6.41 -15.60 -12.24
C ASN A 5 6.63 -15.07 -10.81
N PHE A 6 5.72 -15.42 -9.90
CA PHE A 6 5.92 -15.30 -8.46
C PHE A 6 6.50 -16.60 -7.94
N LEU A 7 7.70 -16.52 -7.38
CA LEU A 7 8.42 -17.66 -6.85
C LEU A 7 8.59 -17.53 -5.34
N GLY A 8 8.36 -18.62 -4.62
CA GLY A 8 8.73 -18.74 -3.22
C GLY A 8 10.02 -19.55 -3.08
N TYR A 9 10.75 -19.30 -2.00
CA TYR A 9 11.98 -19.99 -1.65
C TYR A 9 11.80 -20.65 -0.29
N ARG A 10 12.37 -21.86 -0.12
CA ARG A 10 12.33 -22.62 1.13
C ARG A 10 13.73 -22.78 1.68
N PRO A 11 14.12 -21.98 2.70
CA PRO A 11 15.44 -22.08 3.31
C PRO A 11 15.72 -23.49 3.83
N GLU A 12 14.72 -24.13 4.43
CA GLU A 12 14.81 -25.48 5.00
C GLU A 12 14.98 -26.60 3.95
N LYS A 13 14.95 -26.25 2.67
CA LYS A 13 15.13 -27.15 1.52
C LYS A 13 16.18 -26.63 0.53
N ASP A 14 17.31 -26.17 1.04
CA ASP A 14 18.39 -25.59 0.23
C ASP A 14 17.93 -24.47 -0.71
N TRP A 15 17.04 -23.60 -0.24
CA TRP A 15 16.50 -22.49 -1.03
C TRP A 15 15.81 -22.93 -2.34
N LYS A 16 15.34 -24.16 -2.42
CA LYS A 16 14.59 -24.61 -3.59
C LYS A 16 13.38 -23.75 -3.82
N THR A 17 13.23 -23.35 -5.08
CA THR A 17 12.11 -22.53 -5.54
C THR A 17 10.85 -23.37 -5.73
N PHE A 18 9.72 -22.74 -5.57
CA PHE A 18 8.42 -23.26 -5.99
C PHE A 18 7.60 -22.12 -6.60
N LEU A 19 6.73 -22.47 -7.55
CA LEU A 19 5.86 -21.49 -8.19
C LEU A 19 4.68 -21.18 -7.28
N ILE A 20 4.48 -19.89 -6.99
CA ILE A 20 3.31 -19.35 -6.31
C ILE A 20 2.23 -19.03 -7.35
N HIS A 21 2.57 -18.21 -8.35
CA HIS A 21 1.65 -17.81 -9.42
C HIS A 21 2.42 -17.39 -10.68
N LYS A 22 1.74 -17.43 -11.83
CA LYS A 22 2.26 -16.92 -13.11
C LYS A 22 1.18 -16.22 -13.91
N GLY A 23 1.59 -15.31 -14.79
CA GLY A 23 0.71 -14.72 -15.79
C GLY A 23 0.21 -13.31 -15.48
N PHE A 24 0.55 -12.70 -14.34
CA PHE A 24 0.29 -11.27 -14.14
C PHE A 24 1.22 -10.42 -15.00
N HIS A 25 0.70 -9.32 -15.52
CA HIS A 25 1.48 -8.38 -16.32
C HIS A 25 1.71 -7.09 -15.54
N LEU A 26 2.87 -6.46 -15.79
CA LEU A 26 3.24 -5.20 -15.14
C LEU A 26 3.03 -5.25 -13.61
N ALA A 27 3.28 -6.40 -12.97
CA ALA A 27 3.26 -6.45 -11.52
C ALA A 27 4.45 -5.63 -11.00
N HIS A 28 4.15 -4.68 -10.13
CA HIS A 28 5.11 -3.69 -9.66
C HIS A 28 5.43 -3.87 -8.19
N ASN A 29 4.42 -3.90 -7.33
CA ASN A 29 4.61 -4.08 -5.90
C ASN A 29 3.63 -5.10 -5.31
N PHE A 30 3.95 -5.60 -4.12
CA PHE A 30 3.13 -6.54 -3.38
C PHE A 30 3.23 -6.27 -1.87
N ASP A 31 2.25 -6.77 -1.13
CA ASP A 31 2.17 -6.62 0.32
C ASP A 31 1.85 -7.98 0.97
N PRO A 32 2.77 -8.56 1.78
CA PRO A 32 2.45 -9.71 2.61
C PRO A 32 1.42 -9.33 3.67
N VAL A 33 0.33 -10.06 3.74
CA VAL A 33 -0.79 -9.72 4.63
C VAL A 33 -1.32 -10.93 5.38
N ARG A 34 -1.76 -10.75 6.62
CA ARG A 34 -2.55 -11.74 7.34
C ARG A 34 -4.01 -11.59 6.95
N TRP A 35 -4.41 -12.36 5.93
CA TRP A 35 -5.74 -12.20 5.35
C TRP A 35 -6.86 -12.79 6.22
N ASP A 36 -6.60 -13.90 6.85
CA ASP A 36 -7.56 -14.62 7.68
C ASP A 36 -6.91 -15.11 8.99
N ARG A 37 -7.67 -15.90 9.77
CA ARG A 37 -7.23 -16.43 11.06
C ARG A 37 -6.43 -17.75 10.94
N SER A 38 -6.09 -18.21 9.75
CA SER A 38 -5.35 -19.47 9.55
C SER A 38 -3.93 -19.42 10.08
N GLY A 39 -3.40 -18.21 10.34
CA GLY A 39 -2.00 -17.99 10.70
C GLY A 39 -1.05 -17.96 9.51
N ASN A 40 -1.54 -18.27 8.31
CA ASN A 40 -0.75 -18.18 7.08
C ASN A 40 -0.73 -16.75 6.54
N GLU A 41 0.40 -16.36 5.97
CA GLU A 41 0.50 -15.13 5.21
C GLU A 41 -0.06 -15.32 3.80
N SER A 42 -0.75 -14.32 3.31
CA SER A 42 -1.19 -14.14 1.94
C SER A 42 -0.45 -12.96 1.33
N ILE A 43 -0.60 -12.75 0.03
CA ILE A 43 0.10 -11.67 -0.68
C ILE A 43 -0.92 -10.90 -1.49
N LEU A 44 -1.04 -9.59 -1.24
CA LEU A 44 -1.70 -8.69 -2.18
C LEU A 44 -0.69 -8.28 -3.27
N VAL A 45 -1.10 -8.38 -4.52
CA VAL A 45 -0.25 -8.04 -5.68
C VAL A 45 -0.92 -6.96 -6.50
N ALA A 46 -0.20 -5.87 -6.76
CA ALA A 46 -0.58 -4.83 -7.71
C ALA A 46 -0.04 -5.16 -9.09
N CYS A 47 -0.91 -5.26 -10.09
CA CYS A 47 -0.55 -5.59 -11.46
C CYS A 47 -1.48 -4.91 -12.47
N LYS A 48 -1.23 -5.10 -13.77
CA LYS A 48 -2.05 -4.53 -14.85
C LYS A 48 -3.52 -4.96 -14.78
N GLU A 49 -3.77 -6.17 -14.34
CA GLU A 49 -5.10 -6.77 -14.24
C GLU A 49 -5.89 -6.31 -13.02
N GLY A 50 -5.29 -5.49 -12.16
CA GLY A 50 -5.85 -5.04 -10.89
C GLY A 50 -5.09 -5.58 -9.69
N VAL A 51 -5.68 -5.48 -8.51
CA VAL A 51 -5.14 -6.08 -7.30
C VAL A 51 -5.65 -7.50 -7.16
N HIS A 52 -4.74 -8.42 -6.88
CA HIS A 52 -5.02 -9.82 -6.62
C HIS A 52 -4.54 -10.23 -5.24
N LEU A 53 -5.30 -11.09 -4.58
CA LEU A 53 -4.91 -11.80 -3.37
C LEU A 53 -4.40 -13.19 -3.76
N LEU A 54 -3.13 -13.45 -3.47
CA LEU A 54 -2.55 -14.80 -3.51
C LEU A 54 -2.59 -15.38 -2.10
N TYR A 55 -3.17 -16.55 -1.93
CA TYR A 55 -3.24 -17.22 -0.64
C TYR A 55 -2.91 -18.71 -0.75
N PRO A 56 -2.24 -19.28 0.28
CA PRO A 56 -1.88 -20.69 0.26
C PRO A 56 -3.12 -21.57 0.38
N GLY A 57 -3.21 -22.55 -0.51
CA GLY A 57 -4.16 -23.65 -0.45
C GLY A 57 -3.53 -24.91 0.14
N GLY A 58 -4.28 -25.99 0.18
CA GLY A 58 -3.73 -27.28 0.61
C GLY A 58 -2.65 -27.81 -0.33
N LYS A 59 -1.72 -28.65 0.17
CA LYS A 59 -0.68 -29.35 -0.61
C LYS A 59 0.26 -28.44 -1.43
N ASN A 60 0.70 -27.30 -0.86
CA ASN A 60 1.61 -26.35 -1.52
C ASN A 60 1.04 -25.67 -2.79
N GLN A 61 -0.24 -25.67 -2.96
CA GLN A 61 -0.89 -24.92 -4.02
C GLN A 61 -1.23 -23.49 -3.55
N TRP A 62 -1.15 -22.54 -4.46
CA TRP A 62 -1.57 -21.17 -4.23
C TRP A 62 -2.76 -20.85 -5.12
N THR A 63 -3.66 -20.05 -4.61
CA THR A 63 -4.85 -19.62 -5.33
C THR A 63 -4.77 -18.10 -5.51
N ALA A 64 -5.13 -17.62 -6.69
CA ALA A 64 -5.27 -16.21 -6.98
C ALA A 64 -6.75 -15.81 -6.97
N ARG A 65 -7.08 -14.72 -6.28
CA ARG A 65 -8.41 -14.11 -6.27
C ARG A 65 -8.27 -12.65 -6.66
N GLN A 66 -8.99 -12.23 -7.69
CA GLN A 66 -9.07 -10.83 -8.06
C GLN A 66 -9.84 -10.04 -7.01
N MET A 67 -9.29 -8.90 -6.58
CA MET A 67 -9.86 -8.01 -5.56
C MET A 67 -10.37 -6.72 -6.18
N THR A 68 -9.64 -6.17 -7.17
CA THR A 68 -10.02 -4.97 -7.92
C THR A 68 -9.80 -5.17 -9.41
N GLU A 69 -10.37 -4.32 -10.25
CA GLU A 69 -10.31 -4.49 -11.71
C GLU A 69 -9.33 -3.54 -12.40
N LYS A 70 -9.10 -2.34 -11.83
CA LYS A 70 -8.17 -1.38 -12.42
C LYS A 70 -6.74 -1.73 -12.08
N GLY A 71 -5.86 -1.64 -13.08
CA GLY A 71 -4.44 -1.85 -12.91
C GLY A 71 -3.82 -0.92 -11.88
N ALA A 72 -2.91 -1.45 -11.07
CA ALA A 72 -2.27 -0.74 -9.98
C ALA A 72 -0.76 -1.01 -9.94
N GLY A 73 0.01 -0.06 -9.38
CA GLY A 73 1.45 -0.19 -9.13
C GLY A 73 1.76 -0.48 -7.68
N GLU A 74 1.06 0.15 -6.76
CA GLU A 74 1.21 -0.02 -5.31
C GLU A 74 -0.06 -0.57 -4.71
N VAL A 75 0.09 -1.33 -3.62
CA VAL A 75 -1.04 -1.88 -2.85
C VAL A 75 -0.69 -2.03 -1.39
N ARG A 76 -1.63 -1.70 -0.50
CA ARG A 76 -1.57 -1.98 0.94
C ARG A 76 -2.95 -2.35 1.45
N LEU A 77 -2.97 -3.09 2.57
CA LEU A 77 -4.17 -3.41 3.34
C LEU A 77 -4.26 -2.47 4.54
N GLY A 78 -5.45 -1.99 4.86
CA GLY A 78 -5.68 -1.18 6.06
C GLY A 78 -7.02 -1.49 6.73
N LYS A 79 -7.24 -0.90 7.91
CA LYS A 79 -8.42 -1.03 8.75
C LYS A 79 -9.14 0.30 8.90
N LEU A 80 -10.44 0.33 8.64
CA LEU A 80 -11.34 1.47 8.80
C LEU A 80 -11.79 1.67 10.26
N PRO A 81 -12.35 2.85 10.61
CA PRO A 81 -12.89 3.10 11.95
C PRO A 81 -14.00 2.13 12.39
N ASN A 82 -14.73 1.55 11.45
CA ASN A 82 -15.76 0.52 11.75
C ASN A 82 -15.19 -0.90 11.90
N GLY A 83 -13.85 -1.06 11.88
CA GLY A 83 -13.16 -2.33 11.99
C GLY A 83 -13.10 -3.16 10.71
N LYS A 84 -13.78 -2.75 9.63
CA LYS A 84 -13.63 -3.39 8.31
C LYS A 84 -12.30 -3.03 7.67
N ARG A 85 -11.89 -3.85 6.71
CA ARG A 85 -10.65 -3.62 5.95
C ARG A 85 -10.91 -2.73 4.74
N PHE A 86 -9.83 -2.18 4.20
CA PHE A 86 -9.80 -1.59 2.88
C PHE A 86 -8.50 -1.97 2.17
N ILE A 87 -8.54 -2.03 0.86
CA ILE A 87 -7.35 -2.06 0.02
C ILE A 87 -7.12 -0.63 -0.47
N THR A 88 -5.91 -0.13 -0.31
CA THR A 88 -5.47 1.10 -0.97
C THR A 88 -4.45 0.78 -2.06
N SER A 89 -4.50 1.53 -3.15
CA SER A 89 -3.63 1.36 -4.32
C SER A 89 -3.25 2.70 -4.95
N ILE A 90 -2.15 2.70 -5.70
CA ILE A 90 -1.82 3.76 -6.65
C ILE A 90 -2.15 3.24 -8.05
N GLU A 91 -3.01 3.98 -8.76
CA GLU A 91 -3.56 3.57 -10.05
C GLU A 91 -3.31 4.62 -11.15
N PRO A 92 -3.04 4.18 -12.39
CA PRO A 92 -2.45 2.90 -12.73
C PRO A 92 -1.01 2.75 -12.20
N MET A 93 -0.23 1.78 -12.66
CA MET A 93 1.19 1.67 -12.30
C MET A 93 1.93 2.99 -12.59
N HIS A 94 2.62 3.54 -11.56
CA HIS A 94 3.20 4.90 -11.59
C HIS A 94 2.18 5.99 -11.92
N GLY A 95 0.93 5.79 -11.50
CA GLY A 95 -0.18 6.69 -11.82
C GLY A 95 -0.27 7.91 -10.93
N ASN A 96 -1.40 8.56 -11.04
CA ASN A 96 -1.71 9.79 -10.33
C ASN A 96 -2.82 9.63 -9.27
N GLU A 97 -3.52 8.50 -9.26
CA GLU A 97 -4.64 8.28 -8.35
C GLU A 97 -4.22 7.49 -7.11
N VAL A 98 -4.55 8.00 -5.92
CA VAL A 98 -4.61 7.21 -4.68
C VAL A 98 -6.04 6.74 -4.50
N VAL A 99 -6.22 5.44 -4.38
CA VAL A 99 -7.53 4.81 -4.40
C VAL A 99 -7.76 3.99 -3.15
N ILE A 100 -8.98 4.04 -2.63
CA ILE A 100 -9.47 3.20 -1.54
C ILE A 100 -10.57 2.29 -2.09
N ASN A 101 -10.46 1.02 -1.75
CA ASN A 101 -11.49 0.01 -2.02
C ASN A 101 -11.93 -0.61 -0.69
N PRO A 102 -12.98 -0.07 -0.02
CA PRO A 102 -13.52 -0.63 1.21
C PRO A 102 -14.00 -2.07 1.03
N GLU A 103 -13.86 -2.87 2.07
CA GLU A 103 -14.26 -4.28 2.06
C GLU A 103 -15.71 -4.47 1.66
N ALA A 104 -15.93 -5.20 0.57
CA ALA A 104 -17.25 -5.59 0.11
C ALA A 104 -17.68 -6.90 0.77
N LYS A 105 -18.99 -7.09 0.96
CA LYS A 105 -19.57 -8.33 1.52
C LYS A 105 -19.31 -9.54 0.62
N SER A 106 -19.26 -9.31 -0.69
CA SER A 106 -18.99 -10.34 -1.70
C SER A 106 -18.46 -9.69 -2.98
N GLY A 107 -17.82 -10.48 -3.83
CA GLY A 107 -17.32 -10.02 -5.12
C GLY A 107 -16.06 -9.17 -5.05
N LEU A 108 -15.94 -8.26 -6.00
CA LEU A 108 -14.82 -7.34 -6.12
C LEU A 108 -14.97 -6.18 -5.14
N TRP A 109 -13.88 -5.80 -4.47
CA TRP A 109 -13.88 -4.64 -3.58
C TRP A 109 -13.95 -3.32 -4.35
N SER A 110 -13.57 -3.32 -5.61
CA SER A 110 -13.69 -2.17 -6.53
C SER A 110 -15.13 -1.68 -6.76
N GLN A 111 -16.15 -2.41 -6.33
CA GLN A 111 -17.54 -1.92 -6.33
C GLN A 111 -17.73 -0.65 -5.48
N ASN A 112 -16.87 -0.47 -4.46
CA ASN A 112 -16.90 0.67 -3.55
C ASN A 112 -15.69 1.59 -3.75
N ARG A 113 -15.10 1.60 -4.95
CA ARG A 113 -13.88 2.36 -5.28
C ARG A 113 -14.04 3.85 -5.05
N VAL A 114 -13.13 4.44 -4.28
CA VAL A 114 -13.06 5.87 -3.98
C VAL A 114 -11.68 6.40 -4.38
N VAL A 115 -11.62 7.41 -5.23
CA VAL A 115 -10.39 8.17 -5.50
C VAL A 115 -10.27 9.24 -4.44
N ILE A 116 -9.22 9.19 -3.64
CA ILE A 116 -8.99 10.14 -2.54
C ILE A 116 -7.98 11.24 -2.90
N ASP A 117 -7.18 11.01 -3.93
CA ASP A 117 -6.29 11.99 -4.55
C ASP A 117 -6.05 11.58 -6.00
N ASN A 118 -5.99 12.53 -6.91
CA ASN A 118 -5.66 12.34 -8.33
C ASN A 118 -4.54 13.27 -8.81
N GLY A 119 -3.87 13.93 -7.89
CA GLY A 119 -2.84 14.92 -8.16
C GLY A 119 -1.41 14.41 -8.05
N LEU A 120 -1.18 13.11 -7.86
CA LEU A 120 0.17 12.57 -7.84
C LEU A 120 0.80 12.64 -9.23
N SER A 121 2.11 12.78 -9.28
CA SER A 121 2.89 12.66 -10.52
C SER A 121 3.89 11.53 -10.40
N GLN A 122 3.58 10.39 -11.00
CA GLN A 122 4.24 9.12 -10.77
C GLN A 122 4.26 8.72 -9.29
N GLY A 123 3.08 8.43 -8.74
CA GLY A 123 2.93 7.83 -7.42
C GLY A 123 3.70 6.51 -7.36
N HIS A 124 4.51 6.33 -6.30
CA HIS A 124 5.44 5.20 -6.24
C HIS A 124 5.62 4.62 -4.83
N ALA A 125 5.21 5.33 -3.79
CA ALA A 125 5.31 4.86 -2.42
C ALA A 125 3.95 4.94 -1.74
N LEU A 126 3.60 3.87 -1.01
CA LEU A 126 2.31 3.74 -0.32
C LEU A 126 2.50 2.96 0.97
N VAL A 127 1.99 3.47 2.07
CA VAL A 127 1.91 2.76 3.35
C VAL A 127 0.58 3.03 4.04
N THR A 128 0.15 2.09 4.88
CA THR A 128 -0.99 2.21 5.79
C THR A 128 -0.53 1.98 7.22
N GLY A 129 -1.18 2.62 8.17
CA GLY A 129 -0.91 2.45 9.60
C GLY A 129 -1.67 3.45 10.44
N ASP A 130 -1.70 3.23 11.74
CA ASP A 130 -2.31 4.14 12.70
C ASP A 130 -1.31 5.22 13.13
N PHE A 131 -1.02 6.16 12.22
CA PHE A 131 -0.07 7.26 12.44
C PHE A 131 -0.57 8.30 13.46
N LEU A 132 -1.87 8.36 13.69
CA LEU A 132 -2.48 9.38 14.53
C LEU A 132 -3.01 8.82 15.86
N GLY A 133 -2.77 7.53 16.16
CA GLY A 133 -3.22 6.88 17.39
C GLY A 133 -4.76 6.80 17.51
N LEU A 134 -5.47 6.66 16.38
CA LEU A 134 -6.93 6.70 16.34
C LEU A 134 -7.58 5.30 16.41
N GLY A 135 -6.76 4.24 16.46
CA GLY A 135 -7.22 2.85 16.49
C GLY A 135 -7.63 2.30 15.11
N TYR A 136 -7.38 3.06 14.03
CA TYR A 136 -7.61 2.68 12.65
C TYR A 136 -6.55 3.31 11.73
N ASP A 137 -6.40 2.73 10.54
CA ASP A 137 -5.29 3.10 9.67
C ASP A 137 -5.59 4.36 8.84
N GLN A 138 -4.56 5.15 8.66
CA GLN A 138 -4.45 6.23 7.69
C GLN A 138 -3.64 5.74 6.49
N VAL A 139 -3.64 6.52 5.41
CA VAL A 139 -2.89 6.23 4.18
C VAL A 139 -1.86 7.32 3.98
N VAL A 140 -0.61 6.93 3.72
CA VAL A 140 0.45 7.84 3.30
C VAL A 140 0.89 7.46 1.90
N ALA A 141 0.88 8.43 0.99
CA ALA A 141 1.31 8.25 -0.40
C ALA A 141 2.41 9.25 -0.76
N GLY A 142 3.41 8.76 -1.50
CA GLY A 142 4.52 9.54 -2.03
C GLY A 142 4.61 9.45 -3.54
N TRP A 143 5.11 10.51 -4.18
CA TRP A 143 5.32 10.56 -5.63
C TRP A 143 6.68 11.15 -5.98
N ARG A 144 7.16 10.84 -7.17
CA ARG A 144 8.58 11.03 -7.52
C ARG A 144 8.88 11.97 -8.68
N GLN A 145 7.88 12.46 -9.42
CA GLN A 145 8.08 13.39 -10.54
C GLN A 145 7.40 14.73 -10.32
N LYS A 146 7.95 15.75 -10.98
CA LYS A 146 7.47 17.15 -10.95
C LYS A 146 6.63 17.49 -12.19
N THR A 147 5.87 16.55 -12.73
CA THR A 147 5.07 16.74 -13.95
C THR A 147 3.59 17.06 -13.67
N GLY A 148 3.17 16.98 -12.41
CA GLY A 148 1.84 17.41 -11.98
C GLY A 148 1.63 18.92 -12.05
N GLU A 149 0.42 19.38 -11.79
CA GLU A 149 0.04 20.79 -11.87
C GLU A 149 0.89 21.68 -10.92
N ASP A 150 1.19 21.18 -9.72
CA ASP A 150 2.00 21.87 -8.72
C ASP A 150 3.51 21.81 -9.01
N LYS A 151 3.95 20.96 -9.97
CA LYS A 151 5.35 20.71 -10.31
C LYS A 151 6.24 20.35 -9.12
N LYS A 152 5.67 19.68 -8.13
CA LYS A 152 6.35 19.27 -6.90
C LYS A 152 6.46 17.75 -6.82
N VAL A 153 7.32 17.27 -5.94
CA VAL A 153 7.37 15.92 -5.38
C VAL A 153 6.99 15.98 -3.91
N GLY A 154 6.71 14.85 -3.28
CA GLY A 154 6.45 14.89 -1.85
C GLY A 154 5.71 13.67 -1.30
N ILE A 155 5.20 13.85 -0.08
CA ILE A 155 4.49 12.83 0.69
C ILE A 155 3.26 13.47 1.34
N ARG A 156 2.10 12.82 1.23
CA ARG A 156 0.83 13.27 1.83
C ARG A 156 0.23 12.19 2.73
N LEU A 157 -0.42 12.62 3.80
CA LEU A 157 -1.20 11.80 4.73
C LEU A 157 -2.69 12.03 4.51
N TYR A 158 -3.47 10.94 4.41
CA TYR A 158 -4.92 10.97 4.23
C TYR A 158 -5.62 10.22 5.35
N VAL A 159 -6.76 10.75 5.80
CA VAL A 159 -7.60 10.16 6.85
C VAL A 159 -9.02 9.95 6.36
N PRO A 160 -9.71 8.86 6.76
CA PRO A 160 -11.13 8.69 6.49
C PRO A 160 -11.93 9.78 7.21
N SER A 161 -12.89 10.38 6.51
CA SER A 161 -13.83 11.38 7.05
C SER A 161 -15.10 10.73 7.61
N ASN A 162 -15.34 9.46 7.28
CA ASN A 162 -16.42 8.67 7.84
C ASN A 162 -15.96 7.24 8.17
N LYS A 163 -16.77 6.53 8.95
CA LYS A 163 -16.42 5.20 9.44
C LYS A 163 -16.48 4.10 8.36
N GLU A 164 -17.19 4.34 7.27
CA GLU A 164 -17.35 3.43 6.14
C GLU A 164 -16.20 3.50 5.14
N GLY A 165 -15.36 4.56 5.20
CA GLY A 165 -14.25 4.78 4.28
C GLY A 165 -14.69 5.20 2.87
N SER A 166 -15.90 5.73 2.72
CA SER A 166 -16.40 6.29 1.46
C SER A 166 -16.00 7.76 1.24
N GLU A 167 -15.52 8.42 2.29
CA GLU A 167 -15.05 9.80 2.23
C GLU A 167 -13.71 9.92 2.95
N TRP A 168 -12.77 10.62 2.32
CA TRP A 168 -11.42 10.85 2.82
C TRP A 168 -11.01 12.29 2.60
N LYS A 169 -10.05 12.74 3.40
CA LYS A 169 -9.43 14.06 3.24
C LYS A 169 -7.92 13.97 3.39
N GLN A 170 -7.21 14.83 2.70
CA GLN A 170 -5.81 15.09 3.00
C GLN A 170 -5.73 15.73 4.39
N HIS A 171 -4.95 15.10 5.27
CA HIS A 171 -4.74 15.57 6.64
C HIS A 171 -3.50 16.46 6.74
N ALA A 172 -2.41 16.01 6.10
CA ALA A 172 -1.14 16.73 6.15
C ALA A 172 -0.34 16.55 4.86
N VAL A 173 0.53 17.51 4.59
CA VAL A 173 1.69 17.38 3.70
C VAL A 173 2.88 17.08 4.60
N ILE A 174 3.41 15.86 4.51
CA ILE A 174 4.57 15.40 5.31
C ILE A 174 5.86 15.94 4.69
N ASP A 175 5.95 15.88 3.35
CA ASP A 175 7.07 16.44 2.61
C ASP A 175 6.56 17.32 1.47
N ASP A 176 7.06 18.55 1.40
CA ASP A 176 6.76 19.51 0.33
C ASP A 176 8.00 19.76 -0.52
N ASN A 177 8.18 18.97 -1.57
CA ASN A 177 9.16 19.15 -2.64
C ASN A 177 10.63 18.83 -2.31
N THR A 178 10.92 18.09 -1.23
CA THR A 178 12.29 17.68 -0.87
C THR A 178 12.55 16.19 -1.10
N MET A 179 11.49 15.38 -1.24
CA MET A 179 11.55 13.93 -1.40
C MET A 179 10.86 13.48 -2.68
N ALA A 180 11.64 13.09 -3.69
CA ALA A 180 11.13 12.38 -4.87
C ALA A 180 10.95 10.90 -4.50
N CYS A 181 9.84 10.59 -3.82
CA CYS A 181 9.64 9.36 -3.07
C CYS A 181 9.55 8.13 -3.98
N GLU A 182 10.55 7.25 -3.86
CA GLU A 182 10.66 6.00 -4.62
C GLU A 182 10.14 4.81 -3.81
N ASP A 183 10.43 4.76 -2.50
CA ASP A 183 9.88 3.77 -1.57
C ASP A 183 9.76 4.37 -0.18
N MET A 184 8.87 3.79 0.63
CA MET A 184 8.60 4.26 1.98
C MET A 184 8.18 3.10 2.87
N LYS A 185 8.63 3.12 4.13
CA LYS A 185 8.23 2.18 5.17
C LYS A 185 7.83 2.93 6.43
N ALA A 186 6.92 2.32 7.19
CA ALA A 186 6.49 2.80 8.49
C ALA A 186 6.93 1.83 9.58
N ALA A 187 7.50 2.35 10.66
CA ALA A 187 7.84 1.62 11.87
C ALA A 187 7.98 2.61 13.04
N ASP A 188 7.79 2.14 14.26
CA ASP A 188 8.20 2.88 15.47
C ASP A 188 9.72 2.75 15.60
N LEU A 189 10.46 3.80 15.26
CA LEU A 189 11.92 3.78 15.17
C LEU A 189 12.60 4.26 16.42
N ASP A 190 11.96 5.08 17.24
CA ASP A 190 12.52 5.60 18.50
C ASP A 190 11.87 5.00 19.76
N GLY A 191 10.88 4.12 19.59
CA GLY A 191 10.25 3.37 20.68
C GLY A 191 9.24 4.19 21.48
N ASP A 192 8.70 5.28 20.92
CA ASP A 192 7.74 6.14 21.59
C ASP A 192 6.28 5.71 21.39
N GLY A 193 6.04 4.69 20.57
CA GLY A 193 4.72 4.09 20.29
C GLY A 193 4.04 4.65 19.04
N ASP A 194 4.63 5.66 18.39
CA ASP A 194 4.15 6.23 17.14
C ASP A 194 4.79 5.55 15.92
N LEU A 195 4.08 5.50 14.80
CA LEU A 195 4.68 5.07 13.55
C LEU A 195 5.40 6.23 12.87
N ASP A 196 6.72 6.13 12.76
CA ASP A 196 7.55 7.00 11.95
C ASP A 196 7.56 6.57 10.48
N LEU A 197 8.08 7.45 9.60
CA LEU A 197 8.28 7.14 8.19
C LEU A 197 9.76 7.20 7.83
N VAL A 198 10.23 6.18 7.10
CA VAL A 198 11.50 6.23 6.36
C VAL A 198 11.18 6.26 4.89
N ALA A 199 11.63 7.30 4.18
CA ALA A 199 11.44 7.44 2.74
C ALA A 199 12.77 7.55 2.01
N ALA A 200 12.85 6.92 0.84
CA ALA A 200 14.00 6.97 -0.06
C ALA A 200 13.64 7.67 -1.36
N GLY A 201 14.45 8.66 -1.74
CA GLY A 201 14.26 9.45 -2.94
C GLY A 201 15.33 9.18 -3.99
N ARG A 202 14.95 8.58 -5.15
CA ARG A 202 15.90 8.30 -6.22
C ARG A 202 16.42 9.57 -6.89
N ALA A 203 15.54 10.46 -7.31
CA ALA A 203 15.92 11.70 -8.01
C ALA A 203 16.53 12.72 -7.05
N THR A 204 16.10 12.76 -5.80
CA THR A 204 16.63 13.63 -4.75
C THR A 204 17.86 13.05 -4.07
N LYS A 205 18.20 11.76 -4.29
CA LYS A 205 19.39 11.07 -3.77
C LYS A 205 19.52 11.18 -2.24
N ASN A 206 18.42 11.02 -1.53
CA ASN A 206 18.35 11.12 -0.08
C ASN A 206 17.54 9.96 0.52
N VAL A 207 17.78 9.72 1.80
CA VAL A 207 16.93 8.93 2.69
C VAL A 207 16.59 9.84 3.86
N VAL A 208 15.33 9.95 4.19
CA VAL A 208 14.84 10.83 5.26
C VAL A 208 13.99 10.05 6.22
N ILE A 209 14.17 10.28 7.51
CA ILE A 209 13.27 9.83 8.57
C ILE A 209 12.38 11.00 8.96
N TYR A 210 11.07 10.80 8.87
CA TYR A 210 10.06 11.73 9.36
C TYR A 210 9.57 11.22 10.71
N TRP A 211 10.06 11.83 11.78
CA TRP A 211 9.68 11.48 13.15
C TRP A 211 8.25 11.92 13.41
N ASN A 212 7.40 10.98 13.75
CA ASN A 212 6.06 11.27 14.22
C ASN A 212 6.12 11.64 15.72
N LYS A 213 5.37 12.61 16.12
CA LYS A 213 5.25 13.05 17.53
C LYS A 213 3.79 13.30 17.91
N THR A 214 2.91 12.50 17.31
CA THR A 214 1.45 12.65 17.50
C THR A 214 1.00 12.15 18.86
N ILE A 215 1.54 11.02 19.33
CA ILE A 215 1.30 10.48 20.66
C ILE A 215 2.44 11.00 21.56
N ALA A 216 2.12 11.76 22.58
CA ALA A 216 3.13 12.10 23.59
C ALA A 216 3.54 10.80 24.29
N GLY A 217 4.75 10.32 24.04
CA GLY A 217 5.31 9.16 24.74
C GLY A 217 5.17 9.28 26.26
N PRO A 218 5.25 8.19 27.02
CA PRO A 218 5.27 8.25 28.47
C PRO A 218 6.38 9.20 28.93
N LYS A 219 5.98 10.25 29.67
CA LYS A 219 6.90 11.20 30.29
C LYS A 219 7.68 10.50 31.39
#